data_0eec07e044458c5899f2712681c83f7e
#
_entry.id   0eec07e044458c5899f2712681c83f7e
#
_cell.length_a   1.000
_cell.length_b   1.000
_cell.length_c   1.000
_cell.angle_alpha   90.00
_cell.angle_beta   90.00
_cell.angle_gamma   90.00
#
_symmetry.space_group_name_H-M   'P 1'
#
loop_
_entity.id
_entity.type
_entity.pdbx_description
1 polymer ?
#
loop_
_entity_poly.entity_id
_entity_poly.type
_entity_poly.pdbx_seq_one_letter_code
_entity_poly.pdbx_strand_id
1 'polypeptide(L)'
;GLALHLNVGAADSYWREPRRREQLRADFARYVPAAVVDALVADGAQPQLHGERRVLTLLFSDLAGFTAASEHLPPEAVAQALNAYFSRMTHTVHQHGGTLDKFIGDAVMAFWNAPLPDARHADRALACALAMQADMVDLRAQWQCTPFAQVQLRIGLHTGEAAVGHLGSHERFTYTAVGDAVNTAARLEGANKAFGTGILLSGATHDALQAVPAGAAPEVPLMWLDTVVLAGRS
;
A
#
# COMPACT_ATOMS: atom_id res chain seq x y z
N GLY A 1 -45.99 -44.31 6.49
CA GLY A 1 -45.62 -43.04 5.92
C GLY A 1 -44.33 -42.55 6.54
N LEU A 2 -43.14 -42.70 5.85
CA LEU A 2 -41.89 -42.08 6.25
C LEU A 2 -41.97 -40.60 5.83
N ALA A 3 -41.97 -39.68 6.81
CA ALA A 3 -41.80 -38.27 6.57
C ALA A 3 -40.31 -37.96 6.45
N LEU A 4 -39.82 -37.61 5.26
CA LEU A 4 -38.48 -37.04 5.07
C LEU A 4 -38.54 -35.59 5.57
N HIS A 5 -37.92 -35.31 6.73
CA HIS A 5 -37.59 -33.95 7.14
C HIS A 5 -36.32 -33.52 6.40
N LEU A 6 -36.48 -32.77 5.32
CA LEU A 6 -35.37 -32.02 4.71
C LEU A 6 -34.94 -30.93 5.71
N ASN A 7 -33.74 -31.03 6.19
CA ASN A 7 -33.14 -30.00 7.06
C ASN A 7 -32.78 -28.77 6.21
N VAL A 8 -33.73 -27.85 6.06
CA VAL A 8 -33.61 -26.61 5.25
C VAL A 8 -32.42 -25.76 5.71
N GLY A 9 -32.03 -25.86 6.99
CA GLY A 9 -30.85 -25.12 7.54
C GLY A 9 -29.50 -25.60 6.97
N ALA A 10 -29.36 -26.91 6.69
CA ALA A 10 -28.13 -27.47 6.13
C ALA A 10 -27.95 -27.12 4.65
N ALA A 11 -29.05 -27.00 3.90
CA ALA A 11 -29.01 -26.60 2.50
C ALA A 11 -28.66 -25.11 2.36
N ASP A 12 -29.18 -24.26 3.26
CA ASP A 12 -28.95 -22.81 3.22
C ASP A 12 -27.47 -22.45 3.57
N SER A 13 -26.86 -23.19 4.52
CA SER A 13 -25.43 -23.04 4.85
C SER A 13 -24.51 -23.52 3.71
N TYR A 14 -24.89 -24.60 3.01
CA TYR A 14 -24.10 -25.14 1.90
C TYR A 14 -24.00 -24.19 0.70
N TRP A 15 -25.05 -23.39 0.41
CA TRP A 15 -25.07 -22.42 -0.68
C TRP A 15 -24.53 -21.04 -0.29
N ARG A 16 -24.51 -20.70 1.00
CA ARG A 16 -23.99 -19.41 1.51
C ARG A 16 -22.46 -19.37 1.56
N GLU A 17 -21.83 -20.49 1.86
CA GLU A 17 -20.38 -20.55 2.05
C GLU A 17 -19.56 -20.32 0.77
N PRO A 18 -19.89 -20.90 -0.40
CA PRO A 18 -19.21 -20.58 -1.65
C PRO A 18 -19.38 -19.12 -2.09
N ARG A 19 -20.59 -18.57 -1.96
CA ARG A 19 -20.85 -17.16 -2.30
C ARG A 19 -20.09 -16.20 -1.42
N ARG A 20 -19.94 -16.52 -0.15
CA ARG A 20 -19.19 -15.72 0.82
C ARG A 20 -17.69 -15.72 0.52
N ARG A 21 -17.13 -16.86 0.14
CA ARG A 21 -15.73 -16.99 -0.28
C ARG A 21 -15.46 -16.20 -1.56
N GLU A 22 -16.38 -16.22 -2.49
CA GLU A 22 -16.26 -15.47 -3.75
C GLU A 22 -16.36 -13.97 -3.54
N GLN A 23 -17.23 -13.53 -2.62
CA GLN A 23 -17.32 -12.13 -2.19
C GLN A 23 -16.04 -11.65 -1.52
N LEU A 24 -15.50 -12.43 -0.59
CA LEU A 24 -14.23 -12.14 0.08
C LEU A 24 -13.08 -12.01 -0.92
N ARG A 25 -13.01 -12.94 -1.89
CA ARG A 25 -12.05 -12.86 -2.99
C ARG A 25 -12.19 -11.56 -3.78
N ALA A 26 -13.39 -11.19 -4.16
CA ALA A 26 -13.66 -9.97 -4.92
C ALA A 26 -13.29 -8.71 -4.14
N ASP A 27 -13.56 -8.69 -2.84
CA ASP A 27 -13.27 -7.54 -1.97
C ASP A 27 -11.77 -7.34 -1.77
N PHE A 28 -11.01 -8.41 -1.56
CA PHE A 28 -9.57 -8.32 -1.34
C PHE A 28 -8.71 -8.29 -2.62
N ALA A 29 -9.18 -8.89 -3.72
CA ALA A 29 -8.41 -8.99 -4.97
C ALA A 29 -7.97 -7.63 -5.55
N ARG A 30 -8.59 -6.55 -5.12
CA ARG A 30 -8.23 -5.18 -5.53
C ARG A 30 -7.07 -4.59 -4.74
N TYR A 31 -6.79 -5.09 -3.56
CA TYR A 31 -5.86 -4.49 -2.60
C TYR A 31 -4.61 -5.34 -2.38
N VAL A 32 -4.73 -6.65 -2.52
CA VAL A 32 -3.66 -7.60 -2.21
C VAL A 32 -3.44 -8.61 -3.33
N PRO A 33 -2.24 -9.21 -3.43
CA PRO A 33 -1.97 -10.28 -4.38
C PRO A 33 -2.92 -11.47 -4.22
N ALA A 34 -3.20 -12.17 -5.31
CA ALA A 34 -4.12 -13.33 -5.32
C ALA A 34 -3.75 -14.40 -4.28
N ALA A 35 -2.46 -14.67 -4.08
CA ALA A 35 -1.99 -15.63 -3.08
C ALA A 35 -2.36 -15.24 -1.64
N VAL A 36 -2.40 -13.93 -1.35
CA VAL A 36 -2.83 -13.41 -0.04
C VAL A 36 -4.33 -13.58 0.12
N VAL A 37 -5.10 -13.32 -0.95
CA VAL A 37 -6.55 -13.54 -0.96
C VAL A 37 -6.87 -15.02 -0.69
N ASP A 38 -6.16 -15.93 -1.34
CA ASP A 38 -6.36 -17.36 -1.16
C ASP A 38 -6.06 -17.81 0.28
N ALA A 39 -5.01 -17.27 0.89
CA ALA A 39 -4.67 -17.53 2.30
C ALA A 39 -5.76 -17.02 3.25
N LEU A 40 -6.28 -15.79 3.04
CA LEU A 40 -7.36 -15.23 3.85
C LEU A 40 -8.66 -16.04 3.73
N VAL A 41 -8.98 -16.51 2.54
CA VAL A 41 -10.16 -17.35 2.29
C VAL A 41 -10.01 -18.73 2.94
N ALA A 42 -8.79 -19.30 2.92
CA ALA A 42 -8.50 -20.59 3.56
C ALA A 42 -8.62 -20.52 5.08
N ASP A 43 -8.18 -19.42 5.69
CA ASP A 43 -8.24 -19.17 7.14
C ASP A 43 -9.66 -18.81 7.64
N GLY A 44 -10.63 -18.70 6.74
CA GLY A 44 -12.02 -18.36 7.10
C GLY A 44 -12.19 -16.94 7.62
N ALA A 45 -11.25 -16.05 7.33
CA ALA A 45 -11.28 -14.64 7.71
C ALA A 45 -12.63 -14.01 7.32
N GLN A 46 -13.28 -13.36 8.27
CA GLN A 46 -14.50 -12.63 8.00
C GLN A 46 -14.17 -11.15 7.84
N PRO A 47 -14.69 -10.46 6.82
CA PRO A 47 -14.65 -9.00 6.78
C PRO A 47 -15.45 -8.49 7.98
N GLN A 48 -14.77 -8.20 9.06
CA GLN A 48 -15.38 -7.50 10.17
C GLN A 48 -15.19 -5.99 9.93
N LEU A 49 -16.28 -5.21 10.07
CA LEU A 49 -16.24 -3.74 10.05
C LEU A 49 -15.54 -3.18 11.31
N HIS A 50 -14.42 -3.78 11.70
CA HIS A 50 -13.63 -3.38 12.86
C HIS A 50 -12.18 -3.24 12.43
N GLY A 51 -11.60 -2.07 12.69
CA GLY A 51 -10.16 -1.89 12.59
C GLY A 51 -9.46 -2.59 13.76
N GLU A 52 -8.46 -3.41 13.47
CA GLU A 52 -7.55 -3.92 14.49
C GLU A 52 -6.32 -3.01 14.61
N ARG A 53 -5.78 -2.89 15.83
CA ARG A 53 -4.48 -2.22 16.03
C ARG A 53 -3.36 -3.17 15.62
N ARG A 54 -2.49 -2.68 14.74
CA ARG A 54 -1.36 -3.44 14.24
C ARG A 54 -0.18 -2.51 13.94
N VAL A 55 1.03 -2.99 14.20
CA VAL A 55 2.24 -2.28 13.73
C VAL A 55 2.35 -2.53 12.24
N LEU A 56 2.37 -1.48 11.45
CA LEU A 56 2.49 -1.52 9.99
C LEU A 56 3.74 -0.78 9.55
N THR A 57 4.31 -1.15 8.42
CA THR A 57 5.15 -0.23 7.65
C THR A 57 4.31 0.38 6.54
N LEU A 58 4.23 1.69 6.53
CA LEU A 58 3.42 2.52 5.65
C LEU A 58 4.32 3.21 4.63
N LEU A 59 3.85 3.25 3.39
CA LEU A 59 4.48 3.93 2.27
C LEU A 59 3.51 4.98 1.72
N PHE A 60 4.02 6.21 1.59
CA PHE A 60 3.43 7.24 0.74
C PHE A 60 4.40 7.59 -0.36
N SER A 61 3.90 7.71 -1.58
CA SER A 61 4.67 8.25 -2.69
C SER A 61 3.89 9.31 -3.44
N ASP A 62 4.59 10.28 -4.02
CA ASP A 62 4.03 11.39 -4.78
C ASP A 62 4.95 11.74 -5.96
N LEU A 63 4.36 12.26 -7.05
CA LEU A 63 5.08 12.64 -8.25
C LEU A 63 5.43 14.14 -8.23
N ALA A 64 6.64 14.47 -7.80
CA ALA A 64 7.12 15.84 -7.82
C ALA A 64 7.19 16.39 -9.24
N GLY A 65 6.51 17.53 -9.44
CA GLY A 65 6.44 18.21 -10.74
C GLY A 65 5.32 17.74 -11.65
N PHE A 66 4.52 16.74 -11.25
CA PHE A 66 3.44 16.20 -12.09
C PHE A 66 2.36 17.23 -12.41
N THR A 67 1.91 18.01 -11.42
CA THR A 67 0.91 19.07 -11.62
C THR A 67 1.37 20.08 -12.67
N ALA A 68 2.60 20.59 -12.57
CA ALA A 68 3.15 21.51 -13.55
C ALA A 68 3.31 20.88 -14.94
N ALA A 69 3.74 19.61 -14.99
CA ALA A 69 3.90 18.88 -16.25
C ALA A 69 2.55 18.62 -16.95
N SER A 70 1.45 18.51 -16.19
CA SER A 70 0.12 18.21 -16.72
C SER A 70 -0.69 19.45 -17.13
N GLU A 71 -0.31 20.65 -16.68
CA GLU A 71 -1.13 21.88 -16.76
C GLU A 71 -1.61 22.23 -18.19
N HIS A 72 -0.77 21.96 -19.19
CA HIS A 72 -1.08 22.30 -20.59
C HIS A 72 -1.35 21.09 -21.47
N LEU A 73 -1.51 19.92 -20.89
CA LEU A 73 -1.76 18.67 -21.63
C LEU A 73 -3.26 18.36 -21.73
N PRO A 74 -3.68 17.68 -22.81
CA PRO A 74 -5.02 17.13 -22.88
C PRO A 74 -5.30 16.16 -21.72
N PRO A 75 -6.51 16.16 -21.13
CA PRO A 75 -6.88 15.27 -20.01
C PRO A 75 -6.61 13.80 -20.31
N GLU A 76 -6.76 13.39 -21.55
CA GLU A 76 -6.53 12.02 -22.01
C GLU A 76 -5.06 11.62 -21.91
N ALA A 77 -4.14 12.53 -22.24
CA ALA A 77 -2.70 12.30 -22.11
C ALA A 77 -2.28 12.19 -20.64
N VAL A 78 -2.85 13.05 -19.77
CA VAL A 78 -2.64 12.99 -18.32
C VAL A 78 -3.16 11.68 -17.75
N ALA A 79 -4.36 11.27 -18.13
CA ALA A 79 -4.96 10.01 -17.68
C ALA A 79 -4.13 8.80 -18.15
N GLN A 80 -3.62 8.81 -19.36
CA GLN A 80 -2.77 7.75 -19.89
C GLN A 80 -1.45 7.64 -19.11
N ALA A 81 -0.80 8.75 -18.81
CA ALA A 81 0.43 8.76 -18.02
C ALA A 81 0.19 8.25 -16.58
N LEU A 82 -0.89 8.71 -15.92
CA LEU A 82 -1.27 8.23 -14.58
C LEU A 82 -1.61 6.74 -14.59
N ASN A 83 -2.35 6.25 -15.58
CA ASN A 83 -2.69 4.83 -15.66
C ASN A 83 -1.44 3.96 -15.84
N ALA A 84 -0.47 4.38 -16.65
CA ALA A 84 0.81 3.68 -16.80
C ALA A 84 1.59 3.67 -15.47
N TYR A 85 1.67 4.80 -14.78
CA TYR A 85 2.30 4.93 -13.48
C TYR A 85 1.62 4.06 -12.43
N PHE A 86 0.31 4.18 -12.24
CA PHE A 86 -0.43 3.41 -11.24
C PHE A 86 -0.36 1.91 -11.49
N SER A 87 -0.43 1.47 -12.73
CA SER A 87 -0.31 0.06 -13.08
C SER A 87 1.06 -0.49 -12.70
N ARG A 88 2.13 0.26 -12.95
CA ARG A 88 3.49 -0.10 -12.59
C ARG A 88 3.68 -0.14 -11.08
N MET A 89 3.26 0.91 -10.37
CA MET A 89 3.39 1.00 -8.90
C MET A 89 2.58 -0.07 -8.19
N THR A 90 1.35 -0.35 -8.64
CA THR A 90 0.52 -1.44 -8.11
C THR A 90 1.23 -2.79 -8.24
N HIS A 91 1.77 -3.07 -9.43
CA HIS A 91 2.50 -4.31 -9.68
C HIS A 91 3.69 -4.45 -8.73
N THR A 92 4.49 -3.39 -8.57
CA THR A 92 5.67 -3.37 -7.71
C THR A 92 5.30 -3.54 -6.23
N VAL A 93 4.26 -2.86 -5.75
CA VAL A 93 3.73 -3.06 -4.38
C VAL A 93 3.35 -4.52 -4.16
N HIS A 94 2.60 -5.12 -5.08
CA HIS A 94 2.16 -6.52 -4.97
C HIS A 94 3.32 -7.51 -5.05
N GLN A 95 4.31 -7.29 -5.91
CA GLN A 95 5.52 -8.13 -5.99
C GLN A 95 6.30 -8.16 -4.68
N HIS A 96 6.27 -7.07 -3.91
CA HIS A 96 6.93 -6.97 -2.61
C HIS A 96 6.00 -7.32 -1.44
N GLY A 97 4.84 -7.94 -1.69
CA GLY A 97 3.91 -8.40 -0.66
C GLY A 97 3.18 -7.27 0.07
N GLY A 98 3.14 -6.07 -0.51
CA GLY A 98 2.42 -4.94 0.03
C GLY A 98 0.92 -4.99 -0.27
N THR A 99 0.15 -4.32 0.56
CA THR A 99 -1.25 -4.03 0.36
C THR A 99 -1.38 -2.62 -0.21
N LEU A 100 -1.91 -2.50 -1.43
CA LEU A 100 -2.23 -1.21 -2.02
C LEU A 100 -3.49 -0.67 -1.36
N ASP A 101 -3.41 0.47 -0.68
CA ASP A 101 -4.59 1.09 -0.06
C ASP A 101 -5.41 1.88 -1.09
N LYS A 102 -4.84 2.96 -1.57
CA LYS A 102 -5.52 3.87 -2.52
C LYS A 102 -4.55 4.76 -3.28
N PHE A 103 -5.10 5.40 -4.31
CA PHE A 103 -4.49 6.55 -4.97
C PHE A 103 -5.13 7.84 -4.46
N ILE A 104 -4.30 8.87 -4.26
CA ILE A 104 -4.75 10.20 -3.79
C ILE A 104 -4.14 11.22 -4.75
N GLY A 105 -4.91 11.62 -5.80
CA GLY A 105 -4.32 12.36 -6.91
C GLY A 105 -3.30 11.52 -7.65
N ASP A 106 -2.05 11.94 -7.69
CA ASP A 106 -0.90 11.22 -8.21
C ASP A 106 -0.10 10.45 -7.13
N ALA A 107 -0.53 10.55 -5.87
CA ALA A 107 0.07 9.83 -4.76
C ALA A 107 -0.43 8.38 -4.65
N VAL A 108 0.46 7.50 -4.16
CA VAL A 108 0.16 6.10 -3.85
C VAL A 108 0.32 5.87 -2.36
N MET A 109 -0.68 5.25 -1.73
CA MET A 109 -0.60 4.76 -0.36
C MET A 109 -0.60 3.23 -0.34
N ALA A 110 0.37 2.66 0.36
CA ALA A 110 0.48 1.22 0.55
C ALA A 110 0.98 0.90 1.97
N PHE A 111 0.78 -0.33 2.41
CA PHE A 111 1.28 -0.78 3.71
C PHE A 111 1.60 -2.29 3.71
N TRP A 112 2.36 -2.73 4.72
CA TRP A 112 2.79 -4.10 4.96
C TRP A 112 2.44 -4.55 6.38
N ASN A 113 2.40 -5.85 6.63
CA ASN A 113 2.00 -6.54 7.85
C ASN A 113 0.47 -6.62 8.05
N ALA A 114 -0.30 -6.37 7.01
CA ALA A 114 -1.74 -6.61 6.96
C ALA A 114 -2.18 -6.80 5.50
N PRO A 115 -3.21 -7.60 5.22
CA PRO A 115 -4.07 -8.32 6.15
C PRO A 115 -3.38 -9.52 6.82
N LEU A 116 -2.39 -10.14 6.20
CA LEU A 116 -1.61 -11.23 6.80
C LEU A 116 -0.41 -10.67 7.58
N PRO A 117 -0.06 -11.32 8.71
CA PRO A 117 1.17 -10.98 9.43
C PRO A 117 2.42 -11.20 8.56
N ASP A 118 3.33 -10.24 8.61
CA ASP A 118 4.61 -10.32 7.92
C ASP A 118 5.74 -9.76 8.81
N ALA A 119 6.55 -10.64 9.36
CA ALA A 119 7.70 -10.23 10.19
C ALA A 119 8.76 -9.42 9.41
N ARG A 120 8.72 -9.44 8.08
CA ARG A 120 9.64 -8.72 7.19
C ARG A 120 9.01 -7.49 6.55
N HIS A 121 7.97 -6.95 7.16
CA HIS A 121 7.21 -5.83 6.61
C HIS A 121 8.07 -4.60 6.27
N ALA A 122 9.04 -4.24 7.12
CA ALA A 122 9.92 -3.09 6.90
C ALA A 122 10.89 -3.32 5.74
N ASP A 123 11.51 -4.53 5.66
CA ASP A 123 12.40 -4.91 4.56
C ASP A 123 11.70 -4.86 3.21
N ARG A 124 10.50 -5.46 3.16
CA ARG A 124 9.73 -5.52 1.92
C ARG A 124 9.28 -4.15 1.47
N ALA A 125 8.90 -3.29 2.42
CA ALA A 125 8.54 -1.90 2.13
C ALA A 125 9.74 -1.11 1.58
N LEU A 126 10.94 -1.27 2.15
CA LEU A 126 12.16 -0.64 1.65
C LEU A 126 12.53 -1.17 0.26
N ALA A 127 12.51 -2.49 0.07
CA ALA A 127 12.77 -3.11 -1.23
C ALA A 127 11.78 -2.62 -2.30
N CYS A 128 10.49 -2.48 -1.93
CA CYS A 128 9.47 -1.90 -2.79
C CYS A 128 9.79 -0.45 -3.16
N ALA A 129 10.15 0.39 -2.21
CA ALA A 129 10.49 1.79 -2.46
C ALA A 129 11.67 1.93 -3.43
N LEU A 130 12.69 1.09 -3.30
CA LEU A 130 13.83 1.05 -4.22
C LEU A 130 13.41 0.59 -5.62
N ALA A 131 12.57 -0.44 -5.72
CA ALA A 131 12.05 -0.93 -6.99
C ALA A 131 11.15 0.12 -7.67
N MET A 132 10.32 0.85 -6.92
CA MET A 132 9.51 1.95 -7.46
C MET A 132 10.39 3.08 -8.04
N GLN A 133 11.54 3.40 -7.42
CA GLN A 133 12.50 4.35 -7.98
C GLN A 133 13.11 3.85 -9.30
N ALA A 134 13.44 2.56 -9.38
CA ALA A 134 13.93 1.95 -10.62
C ALA A 134 12.87 1.97 -11.72
N ASP A 135 11.62 1.63 -11.40
CA ASP A 135 10.48 1.71 -12.31
C ASP A 135 10.27 3.13 -12.86
N MET A 136 10.51 4.16 -12.04
CA MET A 136 10.42 5.55 -12.50
C MET A 136 11.49 5.92 -13.52
N VAL A 137 12.67 5.30 -13.48
CA VAL A 137 13.69 5.49 -14.53
C VAL A 137 13.14 5.01 -15.87
N ASP A 138 12.52 3.83 -15.90
CA ASP A 138 11.93 3.24 -17.12
C ASP A 138 10.73 4.05 -17.62
N LEU A 139 9.85 4.51 -16.71
CA LEU A 139 8.70 5.34 -17.08
C LEU A 139 9.14 6.68 -17.67
N ARG A 140 10.13 7.34 -17.07
CA ARG A 140 10.68 8.59 -17.62
C ARG A 140 11.32 8.39 -18.98
N ALA A 141 11.98 7.25 -19.23
CA ALA A 141 12.49 6.91 -20.54
C ALA A 141 11.37 6.79 -21.59
N GLN A 142 10.22 6.21 -21.23
CA GLN A 142 9.04 6.17 -22.09
C GLN A 142 8.43 7.56 -22.33
N TRP A 143 8.57 8.47 -21.37
CA TRP A 143 8.02 9.84 -21.40
C TRP A 143 8.98 10.89 -21.96
N GLN A 144 10.14 10.49 -22.53
CA GLN A 144 11.20 11.43 -22.97
C GLN A 144 10.73 12.61 -23.83
N CYS A 145 9.71 12.39 -24.68
CA CYS A 145 9.15 13.43 -25.55
C CYS A 145 7.93 14.13 -24.95
N THR A 146 7.71 14.00 -23.65
CA THR A 146 6.59 14.61 -22.94
C THR A 146 7.09 15.43 -21.76
N PRO A 147 6.28 16.39 -21.22
CA PRO A 147 6.63 17.11 -20.01
C PRO A 147 6.85 16.21 -18.77
N PHE A 148 6.37 14.98 -18.78
CA PHE A 148 6.54 14.03 -17.68
C PHE A 148 7.96 13.45 -17.57
N ALA A 149 8.84 13.68 -18.55
CA ALA A 149 10.24 13.22 -18.51
C ALA A 149 11.04 13.71 -17.29
N GLN A 150 10.64 14.86 -16.71
CA GLN A 150 11.31 15.49 -15.56
C GLN A 150 10.65 15.19 -14.21
N VAL A 151 9.52 14.47 -14.21
CA VAL A 151 8.80 14.11 -12.98
C VAL A 151 9.65 13.18 -12.13
N GLN A 152 9.70 13.43 -10.83
CA GLN A 152 10.47 12.64 -9.87
C GLN A 152 9.53 11.99 -8.85
N LEU A 153 9.87 10.78 -8.42
CA LEU A 153 9.14 10.08 -7.37
C LEU A 153 9.76 10.41 -6.01
N ARG A 154 8.94 10.84 -5.06
CA ARG A 154 9.30 10.97 -3.65
C ARG A 154 8.55 9.93 -2.85
N ILE A 155 9.23 9.29 -1.89
CA ILE A 155 8.68 8.22 -1.07
C ILE A 155 8.99 8.49 0.40
N GLY A 156 7.98 8.35 1.25
CA GLY A 156 8.10 8.36 2.71
C GLY A 156 7.73 6.99 3.28
N LEU A 157 8.61 6.44 4.13
CA LEU A 157 8.38 5.17 4.84
C LEU A 157 8.32 5.41 6.35
N HIS A 158 7.27 4.91 6.99
CA HIS A 158 7.15 4.94 8.44
C HIS A 158 6.63 3.63 9.00
N THR A 159 7.25 3.15 10.08
CA THR A 159 6.78 1.99 10.83
C THR A 159 6.16 2.46 12.14
N GLY A 160 4.91 2.07 12.37
CA GLY A 160 4.19 2.48 13.58
C GLY A 160 2.84 1.80 13.73
N GLU A 161 2.22 2.00 14.88
CA GLU A 161 0.90 1.44 15.18
C GLU A 161 -0.19 2.22 14.43
N ALA A 162 -1.08 1.48 13.77
CA ALA A 162 -2.24 2.02 13.07
C ALA A 162 -3.45 1.08 13.27
N ALA A 163 -4.65 1.62 13.13
CA ALA A 163 -5.85 0.80 12.98
C ALA A 163 -6.01 0.41 11.51
N VAL A 164 -6.06 -0.88 11.22
CA VAL A 164 -6.20 -1.42 9.86
C VAL A 164 -7.41 -2.33 9.79
N GLY A 165 -8.18 -2.23 8.73
CA GLY A 165 -9.38 -3.05 8.52
C GLY A 165 -10.35 -2.43 7.53
N HIS A 166 -11.55 -3.01 7.45
CA HIS A 166 -12.63 -2.44 6.65
C HIS A 166 -13.23 -1.25 7.39
N LEU A 167 -12.94 -0.05 6.90
CA LEU A 167 -13.39 1.22 7.46
C LEU A 167 -14.31 1.93 6.46
N GLY A 168 -15.37 2.54 6.98
CA GLY A 168 -16.35 3.27 6.17
C GLY A 168 -17.75 3.16 6.72
N SER A 169 -18.74 3.34 5.84
CA SER A 169 -20.16 3.14 6.13
C SER A 169 -20.62 1.73 5.73
N HIS A 170 -21.82 1.33 6.14
CA HIS A 170 -22.43 0.06 5.72
C HIS A 170 -22.62 -0.04 4.20
N GLU A 171 -22.72 1.10 3.50
CA GLU A 171 -22.91 1.16 2.05
C GLU A 171 -21.59 1.25 1.26
N ARG A 172 -20.54 1.83 1.90
CA ARG A 172 -19.24 2.03 1.27
C ARG A 172 -18.12 1.88 2.30
N PHE A 173 -17.39 0.81 2.21
CA PHE A 173 -16.22 0.53 3.02
C PHE A 173 -15.00 0.23 2.16
N THR A 174 -13.83 0.45 2.70
CA THR A 174 -12.55 0.17 2.04
C THR A 174 -11.63 -0.47 3.07
N TYR A 175 -10.82 -1.44 2.67
CA TYR A 175 -9.75 -1.96 3.50
C TYR A 175 -8.62 -0.93 3.53
N THR A 176 -8.36 -0.34 4.67
CA THR A 176 -7.44 0.80 4.81
C THR A 176 -6.82 0.87 6.19
N ALA A 177 -5.74 1.64 6.30
CA ALA A 177 -5.10 1.97 7.56
C ALA A 177 -5.38 3.42 7.96
N VAL A 178 -5.61 3.67 9.26
CA VAL A 178 -5.78 5.02 9.83
C VAL A 178 -5.00 5.16 11.12
N GLY A 179 -4.49 6.34 11.39
CA GLY A 179 -3.75 6.66 12.60
C GLY A 179 -2.64 7.67 12.36
N ASP A 180 -1.95 8.06 13.43
CA ASP A 180 -0.85 9.03 13.35
C ASP A 180 0.33 8.52 12.52
N ALA A 181 0.56 7.20 12.51
CA ALA A 181 1.58 6.57 11.69
C ALA A 181 1.36 6.83 10.18
N VAL A 182 0.10 6.85 9.73
CA VAL A 182 -0.26 7.16 8.34
C VAL A 182 0.15 8.59 7.99
N ASN A 183 -0.20 9.54 8.87
CA ASN A 183 0.16 10.94 8.68
C ASN A 183 1.69 11.16 8.72
N THR A 184 2.40 10.41 9.55
CA THR A 184 3.87 10.48 9.65
C THR A 184 4.52 10.03 8.34
N ALA A 185 4.06 8.92 7.72
CA ALA A 185 4.56 8.46 6.44
C ALA A 185 4.33 9.51 5.32
N ALA A 186 3.13 10.12 5.27
CA ALA A 186 2.82 11.18 4.31
C ALA A 186 3.70 12.43 4.50
N ARG A 187 3.98 12.81 5.76
CA ARG A 187 4.87 13.95 6.05
C ARG A 187 6.32 13.67 5.68
N LEU A 188 6.79 12.44 5.82
CA LEU A 188 8.13 12.03 5.37
C LEU A 188 8.24 12.09 3.83
N GLU A 189 7.19 11.68 3.11
CA GLU A 189 7.14 11.88 1.66
C GLU A 189 7.37 13.37 1.33
N GLY A 190 6.58 14.27 1.91
CA GLY A 190 6.70 15.71 1.66
C GLY A 190 8.06 16.28 2.08
N ALA A 191 8.69 15.76 3.13
CA ALA A 191 9.99 16.22 3.63
C ALA A 191 11.14 15.94 2.63
N ASN A 192 11.00 14.97 1.71
CA ASN A 192 11.98 14.74 0.63
C ASN A 192 12.31 16.03 -0.14
N LYS A 193 11.33 16.94 -0.28
CA LYS A 193 11.54 18.22 -0.96
C LYS A 193 12.61 19.08 -0.26
N ALA A 194 12.59 19.12 1.05
CA ALA A 194 13.53 19.91 1.85
C ALA A 194 14.94 19.31 1.86
N PHE A 195 15.03 17.98 1.87
CA PHE A 195 16.31 17.26 1.91
C PHE A 195 16.89 16.94 0.53
N GLY A 196 16.15 17.17 -0.55
CA GLY A 196 16.60 16.83 -1.91
C GLY A 196 16.75 15.33 -2.13
N THR A 197 15.92 14.51 -1.46
CA THR A 197 15.98 13.04 -1.48
C THR A 197 14.82 12.44 -2.27
N GLY A 198 14.97 11.19 -2.69
CA GLY A 198 13.89 10.42 -3.34
C GLY A 198 13.17 9.47 -2.38
N ILE A 199 13.85 9.04 -1.31
CA ILE A 199 13.28 8.17 -0.28
C ILE A 199 13.71 8.68 1.10
N LEU A 200 12.75 8.87 1.99
CA LEU A 200 12.97 9.11 3.40
C LEU A 200 12.29 8.02 4.24
N LEU A 201 12.98 7.54 5.26
CA LEU A 201 12.40 6.63 6.24
C LEU A 201 12.58 7.16 7.66
N SER A 202 11.64 6.80 8.55
CA SER A 202 11.74 7.18 9.97
C SER A 202 12.73 6.32 10.73
N GLY A 203 13.21 6.82 11.88
CA GLY A 203 13.99 6.03 12.84
C GLY A 203 13.29 4.73 13.23
N ALA A 204 11.97 4.76 13.44
CA ALA A 204 11.19 3.55 13.75
C ALA A 204 11.22 2.51 12.61
N THR A 205 11.26 2.95 11.34
CA THR A 205 11.44 2.03 10.21
C THR A 205 12.87 1.47 10.19
N HIS A 206 13.87 2.31 10.45
CA HIS A 206 15.25 1.86 10.57
C HIS A 206 15.41 0.79 11.68
N ASP A 207 14.82 1.03 12.86
CA ASP A 207 14.87 0.07 13.97
C ASP A 207 14.19 -1.26 13.62
N ALA A 208 13.05 -1.20 12.90
CA ALA A 208 12.36 -2.39 12.39
C ALA A 208 13.21 -3.18 11.39
N LEU A 209 14.00 -2.50 10.54
CA LEU A 209 14.95 -3.14 9.64
C LEU A 209 16.07 -3.87 10.39
N GLN A 210 16.57 -3.29 11.49
CA GLN A 210 17.61 -3.91 12.31
C GLN A 210 17.11 -5.11 13.13
N ALA A 211 15.81 -5.20 13.39
CA ALA A 211 15.21 -6.31 14.14
C ALA A 211 15.12 -7.62 13.32
N VAL A 212 15.34 -7.56 12.01
CA VAL A 212 15.31 -8.73 11.12
C VAL A 212 16.69 -9.41 11.11
N PRO A 213 16.76 -10.76 11.05
CA PRO A 213 18.04 -11.48 10.98
C PRO A 213 18.92 -11.01 9.81
N ALA A 214 20.23 -10.90 10.06
CA ALA A 214 21.20 -10.48 9.06
C ALA A 214 21.10 -11.30 7.76
N GLY A 215 21.20 -10.62 6.60
CA GLY A 215 21.11 -11.24 5.27
C GLY A 215 19.70 -11.31 4.69
N ALA A 216 18.68 -10.84 5.41
CA ALA A 216 17.30 -10.78 4.92
C ALA A 216 16.90 -9.39 4.39
N ALA A 217 17.50 -8.32 4.91
CA ALA A 217 17.28 -6.96 4.45
C ALA A 217 18.12 -6.63 3.21
N PRO A 218 17.65 -5.76 2.31
CA PRO A 218 18.49 -5.26 1.24
C PRO A 218 19.69 -4.51 1.86
N GLU A 219 20.91 -4.87 1.44
CA GLU A 219 22.14 -4.16 1.82
C GLU A 219 22.18 -2.79 1.12
N VAL A 220 21.45 -1.84 1.65
CA VAL A 220 21.40 -0.47 1.14
C VAL A 220 22.08 0.44 2.16
N PRO A 221 23.07 1.27 1.77
CA PRO A 221 23.62 2.25 2.67
C PRO A 221 22.56 3.28 3.04
N LEU A 222 22.18 3.32 4.32
CA LEU A 222 21.30 4.32 4.87
C LEU A 222 22.14 5.44 5.48
N MET A 223 21.77 6.68 5.19
CA MET A 223 22.43 7.86 5.75
C MET A 223 21.49 8.54 6.73
N TRP A 224 21.96 8.74 7.96
CA TRP A 224 21.26 9.59 8.91
C TRP A 224 21.31 11.05 8.43
N LEU A 225 20.15 11.70 8.34
CA LEU A 225 20.07 13.10 7.92
C LEU A 225 19.95 14.04 9.11
N ASP A 226 18.84 13.93 9.87
CA ASP A 226 18.56 14.81 10.99
C ASP A 226 17.44 14.28 11.88
N THR A 227 17.28 14.91 13.05
CA THR A 227 16.07 14.78 13.88
C THR A 227 15.16 15.96 13.59
N VAL A 228 14.06 15.71 12.89
CA VAL A 228 13.13 16.75 12.44
C VAL A 228 11.81 16.70 13.20
N VAL A 229 11.26 17.87 13.51
CA VAL A 229 9.87 18.01 13.95
C VAL A 229 8.99 18.06 12.71
N LEU A 230 8.20 17.02 12.50
CA LEU A 230 7.23 17.00 11.41
C LEU A 230 6.05 17.94 11.75
N ALA A 231 5.62 18.77 10.81
CA ALA A 231 4.55 19.74 11.00
C ALA A 231 3.29 19.08 11.59
N GLY A 232 2.72 19.67 12.67
CA GLY A 232 1.54 19.14 13.35
C GLY A 232 1.81 18.06 14.42
N ARG A 233 3.07 17.84 14.83
CA ARG A 233 3.46 17.21 16.09
C ARG A 233 4.10 18.26 16.99
N SER A 234 3.51 18.46 18.16
CA SER A 234 4.11 19.21 19.27
C SER A 234 5.01 18.28 20.08
#